data_4d2317b95abda908397ceb8352a55da1
#
_entry.id   4d2317b95abda908397ceb8352a55da1
#
_cell.length_a   1.000
_cell.length_b   1.000
_cell.length_c   1.000
_cell.angle_alpha   90.00
_cell.angle_beta   90.00
_cell.angle_gamma   90.00
#
_symmetry.space_group_name_H-M   'P 1'
#
loop_
_entity.id
_entity.type
_entity.pdbx_description
1 polymer ?
#
loop_
_entity_poly.entity_id
_entity_poly.type
_entity_poly.pdbx_seq_one_letter_code
_entity_poly.pdbx_strand_id
1 'polypeptide(L)'
;ITQPCRSHGSPVARDWPLAPWFMEAPVYGNFRRYYGMRRARAVGHEGGVAVRADGVDERVLALVAWCKAHATRIRRIERVLDVGCNAAKPLLELCQLLDPPPTQAVGVDIDAHLVAQARSALRRAWSQRQPAADSTSIEAMHYFPTCFTSLMGQLPLPSSSASFPTNVTFVAQDWMDGTVAAQYDLILCLSLTKWIHLHHGDEGLVRFFGRIVQSLSLIHISEPTRPLYI
;
A
#
# COMPACT_ATOMS: atom_id res chain seq x y z
N ILE A 1 32.70 32.13 50.60
CA ILE A 1 31.38 32.76 50.24
C ILE A 1 30.97 32.13 48.90
N THR A 2 30.21 31.05 49.01
CA THR A 2 29.68 30.26 47.89
C THR A 2 28.25 30.69 47.63
N GLN A 3 27.96 31.20 46.42
CA GLN A 3 26.58 31.42 45.95
C GLN A 3 25.95 30.11 45.42
N PRO A 4 24.64 29.87 45.68
CA PRO A 4 23.98 28.68 45.19
C PRO A 4 23.50 28.89 43.75
N CYS A 5 23.62 27.82 42.96
CA CYS A 5 23.17 27.69 41.58
C CYS A 5 21.63 27.78 41.50
N ARG A 6 21.07 28.61 40.65
CA ARG A 6 19.64 28.73 40.39
C ARG A 6 19.21 27.57 39.50
N SER A 7 18.26 26.78 40.01
CA SER A 7 17.53 25.74 39.25
C SER A 7 16.71 26.39 38.14
N HIS A 8 17.00 26.06 36.89
CA HIS A 8 16.14 26.40 35.75
C HIS A 8 14.88 25.51 35.82
N GLY A 9 13.73 26.16 35.99
CA GLY A 9 12.43 25.52 35.94
C GLY A 9 12.18 24.90 34.56
N SER A 10 11.68 23.70 34.56
CA SER A 10 11.18 23.00 33.38
C SER A 10 10.11 23.86 32.67
N PRO A 11 10.08 23.92 31.34
CA PRO A 11 9.03 24.61 30.63
C PRO A 11 7.68 23.92 30.89
N VAL A 12 6.75 24.71 31.43
CA VAL A 12 5.34 24.31 31.64
C VAL A 12 4.78 23.87 30.29
N ALA A 13 4.33 22.62 30.23
CA ALA A 13 3.57 22.10 29.10
C ALA A 13 2.36 23.02 28.88
N ARG A 14 2.29 23.71 27.76
CA ARG A 14 1.14 24.49 27.38
C ARG A 14 0.02 23.51 27.07
N ASP A 15 -1.05 23.53 27.86
CA ASP A 15 -2.31 22.89 27.57
C ASP A 15 -2.89 23.51 26.29
N TRP A 16 -2.58 22.89 25.15
CA TRP A 16 -3.24 23.20 23.90
C TRP A 16 -4.60 22.50 23.91
N PRO A 17 -5.72 23.20 23.72
CA PRO A 17 -7.00 22.54 23.62
C PRO A 17 -6.96 21.62 22.38
N LEU A 18 -7.12 20.33 22.62
CA LEU A 18 -7.21 19.32 21.55
C LEU A 18 -8.43 19.64 20.70
N ALA A 19 -8.22 19.95 19.44
CA ALA A 19 -9.32 20.25 18.52
C ALA A 19 -10.25 19.02 18.36
N PRO A 20 -11.56 19.20 18.19
CA PRO A 20 -12.57 18.12 18.20
C PRO A 20 -12.35 16.99 17.19
N TRP A 21 -11.50 17.20 16.17
CA TRP A 21 -11.13 16.18 15.19
C TRP A 21 -10.05 15.19 15.67
N PHE A 22 -9.54 15.37 16.92
CA PHE A 22 -8.63 14.44 17.58
C PHE A 22 -9.34 13.22 18.21
N MET A 23 -10.67 13.13 18.12
CA MET A 23 -11.45 12.17 18.90
C MET A 23 -11.41 10.71 18.43
N GLU A 24 -10.69 10.36 17.38
CA GLU A 24 -10.32 8.97 17.09
C GLU A 24 -8.95 8.97 16.40
N ALA A 25 -7.88 9.15 17.17
CA ALA A 25 -6.54 8.81 16.67
C ALA A 25 -6.57 7.30 16.33
N PRO A 26 -6.32 6.92 15.08
CA PRO A 26 -6.34 5.51 14.72
C PRO A 26 -5.25 4.81 15.53
N VAL A 27 -5.61 3.77 16.26
CA VAL A 27 -4.74 3.02 17.17
C VAL A 27 -3.47 2.54 16.47
N TYR A 28 -3.51 2.36 15.16
CA TYR A 28 -2.41 1.86 14.32
C TYR A 28 -1.99 2.83 13.20
N GLY A 29 -2.41 4.08 13.24
CA GLY A 29 -2.14 5.01 12.14
C GLY A 29 -3.03 4.81 10.90
N ASN A 30 -4.09 4.06 11.04
CA ASN A 30 -5.01 3.70 9.97
C ASN A 30 -5.96 4.85 9.63
N PHE A 31 -5.59 5.66 8.65
CA PHE A 31 -6.48 6.72 8.16
C PHE A 31 -7.54 6.16 7.22
N ARG A 32 -8.79 6.07 7.69
CA ARG A 32 -9.93 5.56 6.91
C ARG A 32 -10.17 6.26 5.57
N ARG A 33 -9.62 7.48 5.38
CA ARG A 33 -9.70 8.27 4.13
C ARG A 33 -8.32 8.61 3.57
N TYR A 34 -7.32 7.77 3.81
CA TYR A 34 -5.94 8.04 3.43
C TYR A 34 -5.77 8.46 1.95
N TYR A 35 -6.34 7.69 1.04
CA TYR A 35 -6.26 8.00 -0.39
C TYR A 35 -7.06 9.23 -0.80
N GLY A 36 -8.18 9.50 -0.14
CA GLY A 36 -8.96 10.73 -0.36
C GLY A 36 -8.20 11.98 0.07
N MET A 37 -7.51 11.93 1.22
CA MET A 37 -6.69 13.06 1.70
C MET A 37 -5.45 13.27 0.84
N ARG A 38 -4.81 12.25 0.34
CA ARG A 38 -3.70 12.39 -0.62
C ARG A 38 -4.14 13.07 -1.91
N ARG A 39 -5.30 12.69 -2.43
CA ARG A 39 -5.90 13.31 -3.62
C ARG A 39 -6.19 14.80 -3.41
N ALA A 40 -6.78 15.17 -2.27
CA ALA A 40 -7.07 16.56 -1.93
C ALA A 40 -5.80 17.42 -1.79
N ARG A 41 -4.72 16.87 -1.20
CA ARG A 41 -3.43 17.56 -1.07
C ARG A 41 -2.75 17.81 -2.42
N ALA A 42 -2.86 16.90 -3.36
CA ALA A 42 -2.27 17.04 -4.69
C ALA A 42 -2.95 18.13 -5.54
N VAL A 43 -4.23 18.40 -5.30
CA VAL A 43 -4.98 19.46 -6.01
C VAL A 43 -4.71 20.87 -5.43
N GLY A 44 -4.23 20.98 -4.18
CA GLY A 44 -4.11 22.25 -3.46
C GLY A 44 -2.70 22.85 -3.36
N HIS A 45 -1.66 22.23 -3.91
CA HIS A 45 -0.28 22.73 -3.84
C HIS A 45 0.26 23.07 -5.23
N GLU A 46 0.56 24.35 -5.44
CA GLU A 46 1.44 24.82 -6.53
C GLU A 46 2.84 24.22 -6.29
N GLY A 47 3.16 23.12 -6.96
CA GLY A 47 4.40 22.34 -6.79
C GLY A 47 4.18 20.90 -6.28
N GLY A 48 2.96 20.52 -5.96
CA GLY A 48 2.59 19.14 -5.70
C GLY A 48 2.62 18.31 -7.00
N VAL A 49 3.21 17.12 -6.91
CA VAL A 49 3.21 16.13 -7.98
C VAL A 49 1.79 15.99 -8.52
N ALA A 50 1.58 16.29 -9.78
CA ALA A 50 0.26 16.33 -10.41
C ALA A 50 -0.40 14.96 -10.30
N VAL A 51 -1.54 14.86 -9.61
CA VAL A 51 -2.38 13.66 -9.71
C VAL A 51 -2.87 13.58 -11.15
N ARG A 52 -2.44 12.55 -11.86
CA ARG A 52 -2.88 12.33 -13.24
C ARG A 52 -4.41 12.26 -13.30
N ALA A 53 -4.98 12.67 -14.41
CA ALA A 53 -6.42 12.64 -14.64
C ALA A 53 -7.04 11.23 -14.50
N ASP A 54 -6.21 10.19 -14.70
CA ASP A 54 -6.58 8.78 -14.53
C ASP A 54 -6.71 8.32 -13.07
N GLY A 55 -6.19 9.09 -12.11
CA GLY A 55 -6.29 8.81 -10.69
C GLY A 55 -5.47 7.61 -10.20
N VAL A 56 -4.55 7.06 -11.00
CA VAL A 56 -3.65 5.95 -10.62
C VAL A 56 -2.56 6.46 -9.67
N ASP A 57 -2.13 5.62 -8.74
CA ASP A 57 -1.04 5.94 -7.81
C ASP A 57 0.30 6.02 -8.57
N GLU A 58 0.98 7.16 -8.47
CA GLU A 58 2.24 7.40 -9.20
C GLU A 58 3.34 6.42 -8.84
N ARG A 59 3.35 5.90 -7.60
CA ARG A 59 4.33 4.90 -7.17
C ARG A 59 4.12 3.58 -7.92
N VAL A 60 2.86 3.24 -8.20
CA VAL A 60 2.52 2.06 -9.01
C VAL A 60 2.96 2.27 -10.45
N LEU A 61 2.69 3.44 -11.03
CA LEU A 61 3.13 3.78 -12.39
C LEU A 61 4.66 3.73 -12.52
N ALA A 62 5.37 4.31 -11.56
CA ALA A 62 6.84 4.29 -11.54
C ALA A 62 7.37 2.84 -11.43
N LEU A 63 6.78 2.01 -10.57
CA LEU A 63 7.15 0.62 -10.41
C LEU A 63 6.89 -0.19 -11.70
N VAL A 64 5.72 -0.03 -12.31
CA VAL A 64 5.39 -0.72 -13.57
C VAL A 64 6.33 -0.30 -14.70
N ALA A 65 6.62 1.01 -14.81
CA ALA A 65 7.58 1.53 -15.79
C ALA A 65 8.98 0.96 -15.56
N TRP A 66 9.43 0.89 -14.31
CA TRP A 66 10.71 0.29 -13.95
C TRP A 66 10.76 -1.21 -14.30
N CYS A 67 9.72 -1.97 -13.99
CA CYS A 67 9.63 -3.38 -14.35
C CYS A 67 9.71 -3.59 -15.86
N LYS A 68 9.00 -2.78 -16.65
CA LYS A 68 9.07 -2.83 -18.12
C LYS A 68 10.47 -2.54 -18.63
N ALA A 69 11.13 -1.51 -18.11
CA ALA A 69 12.49 -1.13 -18.53
C ALA A 69 13.54 -2.21 -18.19
N HIS A 70 13.29 -3.04 -17.18
CA HIS A 70 14.23 -4.06 -16.70
C HIS A 70 13.74 -5.49 -16.95
N ALA A 71 12.75 -5.70 -17.80
CA ALA A 71 12.10 -7.00 -18.02
C ALA A 71 13.06 -8.14 -18.41
N THR A 72 14.20 -7.81 -19.04
CA THR A 72 15.23 -8.79 -19.39
C THR A 72 16.19 -9.15 -18.24
N ARG A 73 16.17 -8.35 -17.16
CA ARG A 73 17.09 -8.49 -16.02
C ARG A 73 16.42 -8.99 -14.75
N ILE A 74 15.11 -8.75 -14.63
CA ILE A 74 14.33 -9.17 -13.47
C ILE A 74 13.58 -10.47 -13.79
N ARG A 75 13.45 -11.31 -12.78
CA ARG A 75 12.55 -12.45 -12.88
C ARG A 75 11.09 -11.97 -12.94
N ARG A 76 10.23 -12.74 -13.59
CA ARG A 76 8.80 -12.52 -13.57
C ARG A 76 8.30 -12.40 -12.12
N ILE A 77 7.52 -11.35 -11.85
CA ILE A 77 6.88 -11.11 -10.56
C ILE A 77 5.59 -11.95 -10.53
N GLU A 78 5.63 -13.08 -9.87
CA GLU A 78 4.49 -13.99 -9.77
C GLU A 78 3.73 -13.81 -8.47
N ARG A 79 4.45 -13.53 -7.37
CA ARG A 79 3.88 -13.44 -6.02
C ARG A 79 4.16 -12.08 -5.42
N VAL A 80 3.08 -11.35 -5.10
CA VAL A 80 3.14 -9.99 -4.54
C VAL A 80 2.54 -9.98 -3.14
N LEU A 81 3.21 -9.30 -2.21
CA LEU A 81 2.70 -8.98 -0.88
C LEU A 81 2.60 -7.47 -0.72
N ASP A 82 1.50 -6.99 -0.15
CA ASP A 82 1.32 -5.59 0.27
C ASP A 82 1.09 -5.56 1.78
N VAL A 83 2.11 -5.11 2.54
CA VAL A 83 2.08 -5.01 4.00
C VAL A 83 1.55 -3.64 4.40
N GLY A 84 0.48 -3.62 5.20
CA GLY A 84 -0.27 -2.41 5.51
C GLY A 84 -1.06 -1.92 4.30
N CYS A 85 -1.77 -2.85 3.64
CA CYS A 85 -2.41 -2.59 2.35
C CYS A 85 -3.56 -1.55 2.41
N ASN A 86 -4.07 -1.22 3.60
CA ASN A 86 -5.20 -0.30 3.77
C ASN A 86 -6.40 -0.75 2.90
N ALA A 87 -7.04 0.16 2.15
CA ALA A 87 -8.09 -0.18 1.18
C ALA A 87 -7.56 -0.75 -0.15
N ALA A 88 -6.31 -1.20 -0.19
CA ALA A 88 -5.63 -1.95 -1.25
C ALA A 88 -5.52 -1.25 -2.62
N LYS A 89 -5.66 0.08 -2.71
CA LYS A 89 -5.60 0.80 -3.98
C LYS A 89 -4.31 0.48 -4.78
N PRO A 90 -3.08 0.60 -4.22
CA PRO A 90 -1.86 0.31 -4.97
C PRO A 90 -1.75 -1.15 -5.42
N LEU A 91 -2.14 -2.10 -4.56
CA LEU A 91 -2.09 -3.51 -4.89
C LEU A 91 -3.02 -3.86 -6.06
N LEU A 92 -4.25 -3.34 -6.03
CA LEU A 92 -5.25 -3.59 -7.08
C LEU A 92 -4.84 -2.98 -8.41
N GLU A 93 -4.24 -1.79 -8.39
CA GLU A 93 -3.70 -1.13 -9.59
C GLU A 93 -2.51 -1.91 -10.15
N LEU A 94 -1.58 -2.33 -9.29
CA LEU A 94 -0.42 -3.12 -9.69
C LEU A 94 -0.84 -4.44 -10.37
N CYS A 95 -1.80 -5.16 -9.77
CA CYS A 95 -2.29 -6.43 -10.34
C CYS A 95 -2.93 -6.28 -11.73
N GLN A 96 -3.39 -5.10 -12.07
CA GLN A 96 -4.02 -4.83 -13.36
C GLN A 96 -3.08 -4.19 -14.40
N LEU A 97 -1.98 -3.57 -13.95
CA LEU A 97 -1.06 -2.83 -14.83
C LEU A 97 0.28 -3.54 -15.07
N LEU A 98 0.63 -4.50 -14.21
CA LEU A 98 1.84 -5.28 -14.39
C LEU A 98 1.66 -6.29 -15.52
N ASP A 99 2.66 -6.38 -16.40
CA ASP A 99 2.69 -7.30 -17.54
C ASP A 99 3.98 -8.13 -17.52
N PRO A 100 3.89 -9.46 -17.41
CA PRO A 100 2.68 -10.24 -17.15
C PRO A 100 2.11 -10.00 -15.76
N PRO A 101 0.78 -10.17 -15.57
CA PRO A 101 0.16 -9.97 -14.26
C PRO A 101 0.63 -11.04 -13.26
N PRO A 102 0.64 -10.71 -11.94
CA PRO A 102 1.01 -11.67 -10.91
C PRO A 102 0.01 -12.82 -10.83
N THR A 103 0.47 -14.01 -10.48
CA THR A 103 -0.39 -15.19 -10.26
C THR A 103 -1.02 -15.19 -8.87
N GLN A 104 -0.38 -14.52 -7.90
CA GLN A 104 -0.87 -14.39 -6.54
C GLN A 104 -0.52 -13.00 -5.99
N ALA A 105 -1.50 -12.34 -5.39
CA ALA A 105 -1.32 -11.09 -4.67
C ALA A 105 -2.03 -11.15 -3.31
N VAL A 106 -1.31 -10.80 -2.26
CA VAL A 106 -1.82 -10.84 -0.88
C VAL A 106 -1.70 -9.45 -0.27
N GLY A 107 -2.81 -8.88 0.17
CA GLY A 107 -2.83 -7.68 0.98
C GLY A 107 -3.03 -8.02 2.45
N VAL A 108 -2.17 -7.51 3.32
CA VAL A 108 -2.26 -7.70 4.76
C VAL A 108 -2.41 -6.36 5.44
N ASP A 109 -3.38 -6.25 6.34
CA ASP A 109 -3.55 -5.09 7.20
C ASP A 109 -4.01 -5.54 8.59
N ILE A 110 -3.58 -4.82 9.62
CA ILE A 110 -3.96 -5.11 11.00
C ILE A 110 -5.43 -4.75 11.27
N ASP A 111 -5.97 -3.78 10.53
CA ASP A 111 -7.35 -3.30 10.68
C ASP A 111 -8.31 -4.12 9.80
N ALA A 112 -9.12 -4.97 10.45
CA ALA A 112 -10.13 -5.78 9.78
C ALA A 112 -11.16 -4.94 8.99
N HIS A 113 -11.43 -3.69 9.41
CA HIS A 113 -12.33 -2.80 8.70
C HIS A 113 -11.73 -2.34 7.37
N LEU A 114 -10.44 -2.01 7.34
CA LEU A 114 -9.71 -1.67 6.11
C LEU A 114 -9.63 -2.88 5.16
N VAL A 115 -9.42 -4.08 5.70
CA VAL A 115 -9.47 -5.32 4.92
C VAL A 115 -10.85 -5.55 4.30
N ALA A 116 -11.93 -5.26 5.03
CA ALA A 116 -13.28 -5.31 4.46
C ALA A 116 -13.49 -4.27 3.34
N GLN A 117 -12.93 -3.07 3.48
CA GLN A 117 -12.92 -2.06 2.43
C GLN A 117 -12.10 -2.52 1.22
N ALA A 118 -10.94 -3.16 1.42
CA ALA A 118 -10.11 -3.71 0.35
C ALA A 118 -10.87 -4.76 -0.47
N ARG A 119 -11.60 -5.66 0.20
CA ARG A 119 -12.48 -6.65 -0.48
C ARG A 119 -13.60 -5.98 -1.28
N SER A 120 -14.18 -4.90 -0.77
CA SER A 120 -15.17 -4.10 -1.52
C SER A 120 -14.53 -3.37 -2.71
N ALA A 121 -13.30 -2.84 -2.53
CA ALA A 121 -12.55 -2.18 -3.60
C ALA A 121 -12.19 -3.17 -4.72
N LEU A 122 -11.85 -4.42 -4.40
CA LEU A 122 -11.59 -5.48 -5.38
C LEU A 122 -12.82 -5.74 -6.26
N ARG A 123 -14.02 -5.90 -5.67
CA ARG A 123 -15.26 -6.08 -6.42
C ARG A 123 -15.57 -4.88 -7.31
N ARG A 124 -15.31 -3.67 -6.82
CA ARG A 124 -15.49 -2.44 -7.61
C ARG A 124 -14.53 -2.39 -8.78
N ALA A 125 -13.25 -2.66 -8.55
CA ALA A 125 -12.22 -2.69 -9.61
C ALA A 125 -12.56 -3.74 -10.68
N TRP A 126 -13.02 -4.92 -10.28
CA TRP A 126 -13.52 -5.93 -11.21
C TRP A 126 -14.71 -5.46 -12.04
N SER A 127 -15.67 -4.78 -11.40
CA SER A 127 -16.86 -4.26 -12.09
C SER A 127 -16.57 -3.10 -13.05
N GLN A 128 -15.43 -2.42 -12.90
CA GLN A 128 -15.00 -1.32 -13.76
C GLN A 128 -14.11 -1.76 -14.92
N ARG A 129 -13.55 -2.95 -14.83
CA ARG A 129 -12.62 -3.48 -15.82
C ARG A 129 -13.34 -3.87 -17.11
N GLN A 130 -12.66 -3.72 -18.24
CA GLN A 130 -13.12 -4.21 -19.55
C GLN A 130 -13.29 -5.73 -19.49
N PRO A 131 -14.46 -6.27 -19.90
CA PRO A 131 -14.66 -7.71 -20.00
C PRO A 131 -13.70 -8.34 -21.01
N ALA A 132 -13.18 -9.53 -20.67
CA ALA A 132 -12.28 -10.32 -21.52
C ALA A 132 -11.02 -9.57 -22.05
N ALA A 133 -10.61 -8.48 -21.40
CA ALA A 133 -9.40 -7.80 -21.78
C ALA A 133 -8.17 -8.52 -21.21
N ASP A 134 -7.31 -9.01 -22.11
CA ASP A 134 -5.95 -9.45 -21.77
C ASP A 134 -5.01 -8.23 -21.58
N SER A 135 -5.51 -7.05 -21.81
CA SER A 135 -4.76 -5.80 -21.78
C SER A 135 -4.49 -5.34 -20.33
N THR A 136 -3.24 -5.07 -20.03
CA THR A 136 -2.75 -4.45 -18.79
C THR A 136 -2.62 -2.92 -18.98
N SER A 137 -3.74 -2.25 -19.28
CA SER A 137 -3.76 -0.80 -19.53
C SER A 137 -4.71 -0.07 -18.57
N ILE A 138 -4.46 1.24 -18.40
CA ILE A 138 -5.30 2.11 -17.56
C ILE A 138 -6.72 2.19 -18.14
N GLU A 139 -6.85 2.24 -19.45
CA GLU A 139 -8.13 2.28 -20.15
C GLU A 139 -8.93 1.00 -19.89
N ALA A 140 -8.28 -0.16 -19.96
CA ALA A 140 -8.92 -1.44 -19.64
C ALA A 140 -9.32 -1.53 -18.15
N MET A 141 -8.54 -0.97 -17.25
CA MET A 141 -8.81 -0.94 -15.80
C MET A 141 -10.02 -0.04 -15.47
N HIS A 142 -10.19 1.07 -16.20
CA HIS A 142 -11.25 2.06 -16.00
C HIS A 142 -12.26 2.11 -17.15
N TYR A 143 -12.53 0.99 -17.79
CA TYR A 143 -13.42 0.89 -18.95
C TYR A 143 -14.84 1.36 -18.62
N PHE A 144 -15.42 0.90 -17.53
CA PHE A 144 -16.70 1.37 -17.04
C PHE A 144 -16.53 2.50 -16.03
N PRO A 145 -17.30 3.59 -16.16
CA PRO A 145 -17.23 4.72 -15.23
C PRO A 145 -17.68 4.31 -13.81
N THR A 146 -17.20 5.01 -12.81
CA THR A 146 -17.51 4.74 -11.40
C THR A 146 -19.01 4.80 -11.10
N CYS A 147 -19.78 5.64 -11.79
CA CYS A 147 -21.23 5.73 -11.65
C CYS A 147 -21.94 4.43 -12.04
N PHE A 148 -21.36 3.62 -12.93
CA PHE A 148 -21.94 2.33 -13.33
C PHE A 148 -22.15 1.41 -12.14
N THR A 149 -21.13 1.25 -11.28
CA THR A 149 -21.24 0.40 -10.09
C THR A 149 -22.19 0.95 -9.04
N SER A 150 -22.43 2.27 -9.03
CA SER A 150 -23.40 2.91 -8.14
C SER A 150 -24.85 2.72 -8.60
N LEU A 151 -25.07 2.66 -9.92
CA LEU A 151 -26.40 2.50 -10.53
C LEU A 151 -26.80 1.03 -10.67
N MET A 152 -25.90 0.17 -11.11
CA MET A 152 -26.16 -1.22 -11.48
C MET A 152 -25.72 -2.22 -10.41
N GLY A 153 -25.02 -1.75 -9.36
CA GLY A 153 -24.37 -2.62 -8.38
C GLY A 153 -23.02 -3.17 -8.85
N GLN A 154 -22.39 -3.95 -7.98
CA GLN A 154 -21.10 -4.57 -8.26
C GLN A 154 -21.29 -5.97 -8.85
N LEU A 155 -20.49 -6.32 -9.84
CA LEU A 155 -20.47 -7.68 -10.40
C LEU A 155 -19.99 -8.69 -9.33
N PRO A 156 -20.53 -9.93 -9.33
CA PRO A 156 -19.98 -10.99 -8.53
C PRO A 156 -18.56 -11.34 -9.01
N LEU A 157 -17.70 -11.74 -8.08
CA LEU A 157 -16.37 -12.23 -8.46
C LEU A 157 -16.54 -13.60 -9.15
N PRO A 158 -15.73 -13.90 -10.18
CA PRO A 158 -15.75 -15.19 -10.83
C PRO A 158 -15.35 -16.30 -9.83
N SER A 159 -15.93 -17.47 -9.97
CA SER A 159 -15.70 -18.61 -9.05
C SER A 159 -14.37 -19.32 -9.28
N SER A 160 -13.79 -19.20 -10.47
CA SER A 160 -12.50 -19.81 -10.80
C SER A 160 -11.83 -19.06 -11.96
N SER A 161 -10.64 -18.56 -11.70
CA SER A 161 -9.73 -17.98 -12.69
C SER A 161 -8.34 -17.92 -12.07
N ALA A 162 -7.28 -18.07 -12.84
CA ALA A 162 -5.91 -17.88 -12.38
C ALA A 162 -5.44 -16.41 -12.48
N SER A 163 -6.35 -15.50 -12.86
CA SER A 163 -6.05 -14.09 -13.10
C SER A 163 -6.91 -13.18 -12.22
N PHE A 164 -6.67 -11.87 -12.34
CA PHE A 164 -7.49 -10.88 -11.65
C PHE A 164 -8.99 -11.07 -11.93
N PRO A 165 -9.85 -11.05 -10.93
CA PRO A 165 -9.65 -10.65 -9.54
C PRO A 165 -9.35 -11.79 -8.54
N THR A 166 -9.39 -13.04 -8.97
CA THR A 166 -9.33 -14.24 -8.10
C THR A 166 -7.93 -14.54 -7.56
N ASN A 167 -6.89 -14.00 -8.20
CA ASN A 167 -5.51 -14.07 -7.73
C ASN A 167 -5.21 -13.13 -6.55
N VAL A 168 -6.18 -12.28 -6.12
CA VAL A 168 -5.99 -11.29 -5.04
C VAL A 168 -6.73 -11.73 -3.79
N THR A 169 -6.02 -11.77 -2.67
CA THR A 169 -6.58 -12.12 -1.35
C THR A 169 -6.21 -11.08 -0.29
N PHE A 170 -7.04 -10.98 0.75
CA PHE A 170 -6.80 -10.04 1.85
C PHE A 170 -6.93 -10.72 3.21
N VAL A 171 -5.97 -10.45 4.09
CA VAL A 171 -5.88 -11.02 5.44
C VAL A 171 -5.82 -9.90 6.47
N ALA A 172 -6.67 -9.99 7.50
CA ALA A 172 -6.63 -9.10 8.65
C ALA A 172 -5.74 -9.73 9.73
N GLN A 173 -4.50 -9.26 9.85
CA GLN A 173 -3.56 -9.73 10.86
C GLN A 173 -2.44 -8.73 11.07
N ASP A 174 -1.79 -8.78 12.24
CA ASP A 174 -0.49 -8.15 12.41
C ASP A 174 0.58 -8.95 11.65
N TRP A 175 1.14 -8.34 10.61
CA TRP A 175 2.17 -9.01 9.83
C TRP A 175 3.46 -9.21 10.61
N MET A 176 3.69 -8.46 11.70
CA MET A 176 4.86 -8.61 12.58
C MET A 176 4.84 -9.89 13.42
N ASP A 177 3.68 -10.46 13.71
CA ASP A 177 3.51 -11.55 14.67
C ASP A 177 3.48 -12.95 14.03
N GLY A 178 3.21 -13.08 12.76
CA GLY A 178 3.07 -14.40 12.12
C GLY A 178 4.42 -15.09 11.82
N THR A 179 4.38 -16.35 11.42
CA THR A 179 5.51 -17.04 10.78
C THR A 179 5.63 -16.61 9.32
N VAL A 180 6.86 -16.57 8.78
CA VAL A 180 7.08 -16.38 7.35
C VAL A 180 6.74 -17.68 6.63
N ALA A 181 5.51 -17.81 6.16
CA ALA A 181 5.02 -19.04 5.54
C ALA A 181 5.22 -19.06 4.03
N ALA A 182 5.46 -17.92 3.38
CA ALA A 182 5.51 -17.81 1.93
C ALA A 182 6.64 -16.87 1.48
N GLN A 183 7.20 -17.15 0.31
CA GLN A 183 8.16 -16.27 -0.34
C GLN A 183 7.48 -15.49 -1.44
N TYR A 184 7.85 -14.21 -1.58
CA TYR A 184 7.29 -13.27 -2.54
C TYR A 184 8.37 -12.72 -3.45
N ASP A 185 8.02 -12.42 -4.69
CA ASP A 185 8.94 -11.82 -5.66
C ASP A 185 8.96 -10.29 -5.51
N LEU A 186 7.87 -9.72 -4.98
CA LEU A 186 7.72 -8.29 -4.70
C LEU A 186 6.97 -8.09 -3.38
N ILE A 187 7.50 -7.21 -2.53
CA ILE A 187 6.83 -6.78 -1.30
C ILE A 187 6.65 -5.26 -1.34
N LEU A 188 5.42 -4.80 -1.23
CA LEU A 188 5.08 -3.39 -1.06
C LEU A 188 4.99 -3.05 0.43
N CYS A 189 5.66 -1.96 0.84
CA CYS A 189 5.64 -1.42 2.20
C CYS A 189 5.41 0.09 2.14
N LEU A 190 4.23 0.49 1.68
CA LEU A 190 3.95 1.88 1.34
C LEU A 190 3.49 2.68 2.55
N SER A 191 4.33 3.63 3.00
CA SER A 191 4.05 4.55 4.12
C SER A 191 3.84 3.84 5.47
N LEU A 192 4.45 2.67 5.67
CA LEU A 192 4.28 1.83 6.85
C LEU A 192 5.38 2.02 7.90
N THR A 193 6.64 2.24 7.48
CA THR A 193 7.83 2.25 8.36
C THR A 193 7.71 3.22 9.54
N LYS A 194 7.12 4.39 9.31
CA LYS A 194 6.85 5.36 10.37
C LYS A 194 6.00 4.77 11.50
N TRP A 195 5.00 3.97 11.17
CA TRP A 195 4.08 3.37 12.14
C TRP A 195 4.74 2.22 12.89
N ILE A 196 5.52 1.39 12.19
CA ILE A 196 6.36 0.36 12.83
C ILE A 196 7.31 1.01 13.85
N HIS A 197 7.98 2.11 13.47
CA HIS A 197 8.90 2.80 14.37
C HIS A 197 8.17 3.39 15.59
N LEU A 198 7.01 4.02 15.40
CA LEU A 198 6.23 4.59 16.49
C LEU A 198 5.74 3.57 17.51
N HIS A 199 5.41 2.35 17.06
CA HIS A 199 4.85 1.31 17.94
C HIS A 199 5.90 0.38 18.51
N HIS A 200 7.02 0.16 17.81
CA HIS A 200 8.00 -0.87 18.16
C HIS A 200 9.45 -0.34 18.26
N GLY A 201 9.67 0.99 18.09
CA GLY A 201 11.00 1.59 18.15
C GLY A 201 11.96 1.09 17.05
N ASP A 202 13.26 1.30 17.28
CA ASP A 202 14.31 0.91 16.35
C ASP A 202 14.40 -0.61 16.19
N GLU A 203 14.25 -1.35 17.28
CA GLU A 203 14.23 -2.83 17.25
C GLU A 203 13.10 -3.38 16.40
N GLY A 204 11.93 -2.71 16.42
CA GLY A 204 10.80 -3.02 15.56
C GLY A 204 11.12 -2.84 14.09
N LEU A 205 11.83 -1.78 13.72
CA LEU A 205 12.28 -1.57 12.34
C LEU A 205 13.26 -2.66 11.89
N VAL A 206 14.25 -3.00 12.73
CA VAL A 206 15.22 -4.06 12.43
C VAL A 206 14.50 -5.40 12.21
N ARG A 207 13.57 -5.75 13.11
CA ARG A 207 12.75 -6.96 12.99
C ARG A 207 11.91 -6.95 11.73
N PHE A 208 11.29 -5.81 11.40
CA PHE A 208 10.47 -5.63 10.21
C PHE A 208 11.27 -5.87 8.93
N PHE A 209 12.42 -5.21 8.76
CA PHE A 209 13.25 -5.41 7.58
C PHE A 209 13.87 -6.80 7.51
N GLY A 210 14.27 -7.38 8.65
CA GLY A 210 14.72 -8.77 8.70
C GLY A 210 13.64 -9.75 8.21
N ARG A 211 12.38 -9.50 8.59
CA ARG A 211 11.24 -10.29 8.13
C ARG A 211 10.96 -10.11 6.64
N ILE A 212 11.08 -8.88 6.10
CA ILE A 212 10.97 -8.63 4.66
C ILE A 212 12.00 -9.46 3.89
N VAL A 213 13.26 -9.42 4.30
CA VAL A 213 14.35 -10.19 3.67
C VAL A 213 14.06 -11.69 3.68
N GLN A 214 13.58 -12.23 4.81
CA GLN A 214 13.18 -13.64 4.93
C GLN A 214 11.97 -14.01 4.06
N SER A 215 11.09 -13.04 3.78
CA SER A 215 9.88 -13.23 2.98
C SER A 215 10.11 -13.03 1.47
N LEU A 216 11.25 -12.47 1.07
CA LEU A 216 11.61 -12.33 -0.35
C LEU A 216 12.18 -13.65 -0.88
N SER A 217 11.80 -13.99 -2.11
CA SER A 217 12.40 -15.14 -2.80
C SER A 217 13.88 -14.85 -3.11
N LEU A 218 14.78 -15.58 -2.47
CA LEU A 218 16.24 -15.35 -2.43
C LEU A 218 16.96 -15.49 -3.78
N ILE A 219 16.26 -15.51 -4.91
CA ILE A 219 16.89 -15.83 -6.21
C ILE A 219 17.57 -14.61 -6.85
N HIS A 220 17.50 -13.41 -6.26
CA HIS A 220 18.08 -12.19 -6.86
C HIS A 220 18.86 -11.29 -5.90
N ILE A 221 19.81 -11.85 -5.14
CA ILE A 221 20.94 -11.06 -4.66
C ILE A 221 22.15 -11.44 -5.53
N SER A 222 22.14 -11.07 -6.79
CA SER A 222 23.34 -10.97 -7.59
C SER A 222 23.62 -9.50 -7.83
N GLU A 223 24.59 -8.99 -7.10
CA GLU A 223 25.22 -7.68 -7.06
C GLU A 223 24.51 -6.57 -6.26
N PRO A 224 25.28 -5.84 -5.42
CA PRO A 224 24.79 -4.65 -4.75
C PRO A 224 24.66 -3.52 -5.79
N THR A 225 23.50 -3.42 -6.42
CA THR A 225 23.15 -2.23 -7.17
C THR A 225 23.02 -1.08 -6.20
N ARG A 226 23.63 0.07 -6.56
CA ARG A 226 23.64 1.30 -5.77
C ARG A 226 22.25 1.60 -5.20
N PRO A 227 22.15 2.07 -3.95
CA PRO A 227 20.87 2.45 -3.37
C PRO A 227 20.19 3.48 -4.26
N LEU A 228 18.99 3.17 -4.71
CA LEU A 228 18.09 4.15 -5.31
C LEU A 228 17.66 5.09 -4.18
N TYR A 229 18.25 6.27 -4.15
CA TYR A 229 17.73 7.37 -3.35
C TYR A 229 16.37 7.76 -3.94
N ILE A 230 15.30 7.51 -3.19
CA ILE A 230 13.96 8.01 -3.46
C ILE A 230 13.72 9.25 -2.60
#